data_4c6d3b999edce7eaed0aba596de8d95c
#
_entry.id   4c6d3b999edce7eaed0aba596de8d95c
#
_cell.length_a   1.000
_cell.length_b   1.000
_cell.length_c   1.000
_cell.angle_alpha   90.00
_cell.angle_beta   90.00
_cell.angle_gamma   90.00
#
_symmetry.space_group_name_H-M   'P 1'
#
loop_
_entity.id
_entity.type
_entity.pdbx_description
1 polymer ?
#
loop_
_entity_poly.entity_id
_entity_poly.type
_entity_poly.pdbx_seq_one_letter_code
_entity_poly.pdbx_strand_id
1 'polypeptide(L)'
;TIIASSRKFSNATFEEIGHLAHEIVSLAETCCAEGADPSCYDAGSSALSAKSCGKESPFPAHPGTAGCCAQEGLEQKLCLAALRHPPQQPPRYRQPPGGELCQAFEKDPKDFADRFLHEYASSYSQAPLPVLLGSTRTFLSTVSTCCISPAPNACFLKEKLERRTLSLLTLISNRFCSCFAAQGKDKATFSYLAALAQKAPGASFEELSPLAEDAAEAFSRCCDSEAEDCMQKELSEHTAKACGALSARDGRVADCCDGQNPIQNYFCLLALPPAPAPELPEAQKPTNEQACSEEGARHATRYLFELARRHTSVPDALLGKLYEASQKVREECCPAGDPSACLDGK
;
A
#
# COMPACT_ATOMS: atom_id res chain seq x y z
N THR A 1 -17.54 4.44 -7.88
CA THR A 1 -18.02 3.15 -7.33
C THR A 1 -17.16 1.98 -7.80
N ILE A 2 -16.92 1.74 -9.12
CA ILE A 2 -16.13 0.61 -9.66
C ILE A 2 -14.74 0.52 -9.01
N ILE A 3 -13.96 1.61 -8.97
CA ILE A 3 -12.62 1.62 -8.34
C ILE A 3 -12.70 1.19 -6.88
N ALA A 4 -13.61 1.77 -6.10
CA ALA A 4 -13.75 1.45 -4.67
C ALA A 4 -14.15 -0.01 -4.43
N SER A 5 -15.09 -0.54 -5.21
CA SER A 5 -15.53 -1.94 -5.13
C SER A 5 -14.43 -2.91 -5.57
N SER A 6 -13.68 -2.57 -6.64
CA SER A 6 -12.57 -3.38 -7.14
C SER A 6 -11.37 -3.43 -6.19
N ARG A 7 -11.07 -2.32 -5.49
CA ARG A 7 -10.08 -2.32 -4.41
C ARG A 7 -10.46 -3.27 -3.28
N LYS A 8 -11.74 -3.28 -2.94
CA LYS A 8 -12.28 -4.07 -1.84
C LYS A 8 -12.31 -5.56 -2.17
N PHE A 9 -12.77 -5.88 -3.37
CA PHE A 9 -12.93 -7.24 -3.86
C PHE A 9 -11.98 -7.51 -5.04
N SER A 10 -10.68 -7.45 -4.78
CA SER A 10 -9.63 -7.52 -5.80
C SER A 10 -9.55 -8.86 -6.56
N ASN A 11 -10.21 -9.91 -6.07
CA ASN A 11 -10.31 -11.23 -6.73
C ASN A 11 -11.64 -11.42 -7.49
N ALA A 12 -12.57 -10.46 -7.38
CA ALA A 12 -13.85 -10.54 -8.05
C ALA A 12 -13.74 -10.35 -9.57
N THR A 13 -14.66 -10.90 -10.31
CA THR A 13 -14.79 -10.69 -11.76
C THR A 13 -15.33 -9.28 -12.05
N PHE A 14 -15.13 -8.82 -13.27
CA PHE A 14 -15.69 -7.53 -13.71
C PHE A 14 -17.21 -7.52 -13.62
N GLU A 15 -17.86 -8.64 -13.97
CA GLU A 15 -19.30 -8.80 -13.95
C GLU A 15 -19.85 -8.67 -12.51
N GLU A 16 -19.23 -9.33 -11.53
CA GLU A 16 -19.62 -9.22 -10.11
C GLU A 16 -19.46 -7.79 -9.58
N ILE A 17 -18.36 -7.11 -9.93
CA ILE A 17 -18.13 -5.70 -9.58
C ILE A 17 -19.13 -4.80 -10.28
N GLY A 18 -19.45 -5.08 -11.55
CA GLY A 18 -20.46 -4.35 -12.33
C GLY A 18 -21.85 -4.42 -11.70
N HIS A 19 -22.29 -5.60 -11.28
CA HIS A 19 -23.56 -5.76 -10.57
C HIS A 19 -23.59 -4.99 -9.25
N LEU A 20 -22.55 -5.12 -8.42
CA LEU A 20 -22.48 -4.39 -7.16
C LEU A 20 -22.45 -2.87 -7.37
N ALA A 21 -21.63 -2.40 -8.31
CA ALA A 21 -21.51 -0.97 -8.62
C ALA A 21 -22.83 -0.38 -9.12
N HIS A 22 -23.54 -1.11 -9.99
CA HIS A 22 -24.86 -0.71 -10.51
C HIS A 22 -25.88 -0.54 -9.37
N GLU A 23 -25.98 -1.50 -8.46
CA GLU A 23 -26.91 -1.43 -7.32
C GLU A 23 -26.57 -0.26 -6.37
N ILE A 24 -25.29 -0.03 -6.08
CA ILE A 24 -24.87 1.09 -5.24
C ILE A 24 -25.18 2.45 -5.90
N VAL A 25 -24.92 2.57 -7.21
CA VAL A 25 -25.22 3.81 -7.96
C VAL A 25 -26.72 4.05 -8.03
N SER A 26 -27.52 3.03 -8.38
CA SER A 26 -28.98 3.13 -8.41
C SER A 26 -29.58 3.53 -7.06
N LEU A 27 -29.05 2.98 -5.96
CA LEU A 27 -29.47 3.37 -4.61
C LEU A 27 -29.16 4.83 -4.34
N ALA A 28 -27.94 5.29 -4.67
CA ALA A 28 -27.54 6.67 -4.49
C ALA A 28 -28.39 7.63 -5.34
N GLU A 29 -28.60 7.33 -6.62
CA GLU A 29 -29.43 8.15 -7.53
C GLU A 29 -30.87 8.27 -7.02
N THR A 30 -31.45 7.16 -6.53
CA THR A 30 -32.82 7.14 -6.00
C THR A 30 -32.94 7.94 -4.71
N CYS A 31 -32.00 7.75 -3.77
CA CYS A 31 -32.11 8.32 -2.43
C CYS A 31 -31.54 9.74 -2.30
N CYS A 32 -30.73 10.19 -3.27
CA CYS A 32 -30.25 11.57 -3.33
C CYS A 32 -31.10 12.46 -4.24
N ALA A 33 -32.16 11.92 -4.85
CA ALA A 33 -33.10 12.72 -5.65
C ALA A 33 -33.86 13.72 -4.77
N GLU A 34 -34.19 14.87 -5.34
CA GLU A 34 -35.02 15.87 -4.65
C GLU A 34 -36.39 15.29 -4.28
N GLY A 35 -36.78 15.42 -3.03
CA GLY A 35 -38.05 14.85 -2.49
C GLY A 35 -37.99 13.35 -2.16
N ALA A 36 -36.83 12.71 -2.18
CA ALA A 36 -36.71 11.32 -1.76
C ALA A 36 -37.11 11.12 -0.29
N ASP A 37 -37.67 9.93 0.00
CA ASP A 37 -38.05 9.57 1.39
C ASP A 37 -36.80 9.54 2.28
N PRO A 38 -36.83 10.12 3.47
CA PRO A 38 -35.70 10.10 4.41
C PRO A 38 -35.26 8.69 4.80
N SER A 39 -36.15 7.67 4.75
CA SER A 39 -35.83 6.28 5.02
C SER A 39 -35.29 5.49 3.81
N CYS A 40 -35.23 6.12 2.62
CA CYS A 40 -34.82 5.51 1.35
C CYS A 40 -33.48 4.77 1.48
N TYR A 41 -32.46 5.42 2.01
CA TYR A 41 -31.13 4.82 2.12
C TYR A 41 -31.10 3.63 3.08
N ASP A 42 -31.83 3.68 4.19
CA ASP A 42 -31.86 2.58 5.15
C ASP A 42 -32.61 1.36 4.56
N ALA A 43 -33.75 1.58 3.92
CA ALA A 43 -34.50 0.52 3.24
C ALA A 43 -33.68 -0.09 2.08
N GLY A 44 -33.08 0.76 1.23
CA GLY A 44 -32.28 0.31 0.09
C GLY A 44 -31.01 -0.42 0.51
N SER A 45 -30.30 0.06 1.54
CA SER A 45 -29.12 -0.64 2.06
C SER A 45 -29.45 -1.97 2.72
N SER A 46 -30.65 -2.11 3.33
CA SER A 46 -31.15 -3.37 3.86
C SER A 46 -31.44 -4.37 2.73
N ALA A 47 -32.06 -3.91 1.66
CA ALA A 47 -32.32 -4.73 0.46
C ALA A 47 -31.00 -5.20 -0.19
N LEU A 48 -30.00 -4.32 -0.27
CA LEU A 48 -28.67 -4.64 -0.80
C LEU A 48 -27.97 -5.71 0.05
N SER A 49 -28.04 -5.58 1.38
CA SER A 49 -27.50 -6.57 2.32
C SER A 49 -28.19 -7.93 2.19
N ALA A 50 -29.50 -7.95 2.07
CA ALA A 50 -30.28 -9.17 1.83
C ALA A 50 -29.87 -9.84 0.49
N LYS A 51 -29.65 -9.06 -0.56
CA LYS A 51 -29.17 -9.54 -1.86
C LYS A 51 -27.76 -10.15 -1.76
N SER A 52 -26.86 -9.53 -0.96
CA SER A 52 -25.52 -10.05 -0.70
C SER A 52 -25.54 -11.40 0.05
N CYS A 53 -26.55 -11.63 0.87
CA CYS A 53 -26.74 -12.87 1.64
C CYS A 53 -27.55 -13.94 0.91
N GLY A 54 -28.04 -13.66 -0.29
CA GLY A 54 -28.77 -14.63 -1.11
C GLY A 54 -27.88 -15.78 -1.59
N LYS A 55 -28.45 -16.97 -1.74
CA LYS A 55 -27.74 -18.18 -2.21
C LYS A 55 -27.14 -18.02 -3.61
N GLU A 56 -27.80 -17.23 -4.47
CA GLU A 56 -27.40 -16.95 -5.85
C GLU A 56 -27.11 -15.44 -6.00
N SER A 57 -26.35 -14.89 -5.07
CA SER A 57 -25.98 -13.49 -5.13
C SER A 57 -25.09 -13.20 -6.35
N PRO A 58 -25.40 -12.16 -7.15
CA PRO A 58 -24.57 -11.74 -8.27
C PRO A 58 -23.35 -10.91 -7.80
N PHE A 59 -23.21 -10.68 -6.50
CA PHE A 59 -22.15 -9.85 -5.91
C PHE A 59 -20.88 -10.65 -5.64
N PRO A 60 -19.74 -9.98 -5.41
CA PRO A 60 -18.49 -10.64 -5.14
C PRO A 60 -18.57 -11.63 -3.98
N ALA A 61 -18.15 -12.88 -4.22
CA ALA A 61 -18.06 -13.89 -3.18
C ALA A 61 -16.91 -13.59 -2.23
N HIS A 62 -17.15 -13.72 -0.91
CA HIS A 62 -16.12 -13.56 0.11
C HIS A 62 -16.33 -14.62 1.21
N PRO A 63 -15.24 -15.25 1.73
CA PRO A 63 -15.35 -16.27 2.79
C PRO A 63 -16.06 -15.77 4.06
N GLY A 64 -15.96 -14.49 4.38
CA GLY A 64 -16.60 -13.85 5.54
C GLY A 64 -18.09 -13.56 5.37
N THR A 65 -18.64 -13.65 4.15
CA THR A 65 -20.05 -13.28 3.87
C THR A 65 -21.02 -14.07 4.74
N ALA A 66 -20.81 -15.38 4.90
CA ALA A 66 -21.68 -16.22 5.72
C ALA A 66 -21.74 -15.78 7.18
N GLY A 67 -20.61 -15.38 7.76
CA GLY A 67 -20.53 -14.85 9.13
C GLY A 67 -21.25 -13.51 9.27
N CYS A 68 -21.14 -12.63 8.27
CA CYS A 68 -21.88 -11.36 8.25
C CYS A 68 -23.39 -11.59 8.10
N CYS A 69 -23.79 -12.54 7.30
CA CYS A 69 -25.20 -12.84 7.07
C CYS A 69 -25.89 -13.55 8.24
N ALA A 70 -25.14 -14.03 9.22
CA ALA A 70 -25.67 -14.52 10.50
C ALA A 70 -26.02 -13.40 11.48
N GLN A 71 -25.62 -12.15 11.18
CA GLN A 71 -25.94 -10.95 11.96
C GLN A 71 -27.20 -10.28 11.40
N GLU A 72 -27.77 -9.35 12.15
CA GLU A 72 -28.99 -8.63 11.76
C GLU A 72 -28.81 -7.10 11.77
N GLY A 73 -29.63 -6.40 11.03
CA GLY A 73 -29.75 -4.95 11.07
C GLY A 73 -28.44 -4.22 10.71
N LEU A 74 -28.03 -3.27 11.54
CA LEU A 74 -26.86 -2.44 11.32
C LEU A 74 -25.56 -3.26 11.41
N GLU A 75 -25.46 -4.24 12.30
CA GLU A 75 -24.28 -5.07 12.46
C GLU A 75 -23.98 -5.88 11.18
N GLN A 76 -25.01 -6.45 10.56
CA GLN A 76 -24.90 -7.13 9.27
C GLN A 76 -24.37 -6.19 8.19
N LYS A 77 -24.95 -4.97 8.09
CA LYS A 77 -24.51 -3.97 7.08
C LYS A 77 -23.05 -3.56 7.30
N LEU A 78 -22.64 -3.28 8.52
CA LEU A 78 -21.27 -2.91 8.86
C LEU A 78 -20.29 -4.05 8.61
N CYS A 79 -20.66 -5.29 8.94
CA CYS A 79 -19.86 -6.47 8.67
C CYS A 79 -19.63 -6.65 7.17
N LEU A 80 -20.70 -6.65 6.35
CA LEU A 80 -20.60 -6.73 4.90
C LEU A 80 -19.77 -5.56 4.32
N ALA A 81 -19.94 -4.36 4.87
CA ALA A 81 -19.16 -3.21 4.48
C ALA A 81 -17.67 -3.33 4.81
N ALA A 82 -17.28 -4.08 5.81
CA ALA A 82 -15.90 -4.30 6.22
C ALA A 82 -15.17 -5.40 5.44
N LEU A 83 -15.88 -6.26 4.70
CA LEU A 83 -15.27 -7.34 3.93
C LEU A 83 -14.29 -6.82 2.89
N ARG A 84 -13.10 -7.40 2.81
CA ARG A 84 -12.06 -7.11 1.82
C ARG A 84 -11.29 -8.37 1.47
N HIS A 85 -10.97 -8.56 0.19
CA HIS A 85 -10.00 -9.56 -0.22
C HIS A 85 -8.57 -9.16 0.22
N PRO A 86 -7.69 -10.14 0.52
CA PRO A 86 -6.30 -9.85 0.77
C PRO A 86 -5.64 -9.21 -0.46
N PRO A 87 -4.61 -8.37 -0.27
CA PRO A 87 -3.93 -7.72 -1.37
C PRO A 87 -3.28 -8.73 -2.31
N GLN A 88 -3.40 -8.49 -3.62
CA GLN A 88 -2.70 -9.26 -4.64
C GLN A 88 -1.25 -8.76 -4.78
N GLN A 89 -0.29 -9.68 -4.66
CA GLN A 89 1.13 -9.36 -4.81
C GLN A 89 1.80 -10.40 -5.72
N PRO A 90 2.59 -9.99 -6.73
CA PRO A 90 2.74 -8.61 -7.23
C PRO A 90 1.51 -8.11 -8.01
N PRO A 91 1.40 -6.81 -8.30
CA PRO A 91 0.32 -6.28 -9.12
C PRO A 91 0.26 -6.95 -10.50
N ARG A 92 -0.94 -7.31 -10.96
CA ARG A 92 -1.14 -8.10 -12.19
C ARG A 92 -1.34 -7.25 -13.44
N TYR A 93 -1.74 -5.98 -13.29
CA TYR A 93 -2.04 -5.12 -14.42
C TYR A 93 -0.86 -5.02 -15.39
N ARG A 94 -1.15 -5.22 -16.67
CA ARG A 94 -0.22 -5.03 -17.78
C ARG A 94 -0.91 -4.16 -18.82
N GLN A 95 -0.34 -3.02 -19.15
CA GLN A 95 -0.91 -2.13 -20.16
C GLN A 95 -0.81 -2.82 -21.54
N PRO A 96 -1.95 -3.02 -22.25
CA PRO A 96 -1.95 -3.53 -23.61
C PRO A 96 -1.23 -2.57 -24.59
N PRO A 97 -0.82 -3.06 -25.77
CA PRO A 97 -0.32 -2.21 -26.84
C PRO A 97 -1.33 -1.14 -27.28
N GLY A 98 -0.85 0.01 -27.74
CA GLY A 98 -1.71 1.14 -28.11
C GLY A 98 -2.77 0.82 -29.17
N GLY A 99 -2.45 -0.04 -30.13
CA GLY A 99 -3.44 -0.50 -31.13
C GLY A 99 -4.61 -1.29 -30.55
N GLU A 100 -4.33 -2.17 -29.59
CA GLU A 100 -5.38 -2.94 -28.90
C GLU A 100 -6.24 -2.04 -28.00
N LEU A 101 -5.61 -1.07 -27.32
CA LEU A 101 -6.30 -0.07 -26.51
C LEU A 101 -7.29 0.74 -27.35
N CYS A 102 -6.85 1.26 -28.50
CA CYS A 102 -7.71 2.07 -29.35
C CYS A 102 -8.84 1.24 -29.97
N GLN A 103 -8.58 0.01 -30.40
CA GLN A 103 -9.61 -0.88 -30.93
C GLN A 103 -10.69 -1.17 -29.87
N ALA A 104 -10.30 -1.43 -28.64
CA ALA A 104 -11.24 -1.68 -27.54
C ALA A 104 -12.03 -0.41 -27.18
N PHE A 105 -11.33 0.75 -27.13
CA PHE A 105 -11.95 2.04 -26.84
C PHE A 105 -12.95 2.48 -27.93
N GLU A 106 -12.61 2.32 -29.20
CA GLU A 106 -13.49 2.66 -30.32
C GLU A 106 -14.75 1.80 -30.37
N LYS A 107 -14.64 0.53 -29.96
CA LYS A 107 -15.78 -0.40 -29.94
C LYS A 107 -16.84 0.00 -28.90
N ASP A 108 -16.43 0.26 -27.68
CA ASP A 108 -17.29 0.72 -26.58
C ASP A 108 -16.44 1.48 -25.54
N PRO A 109 -16.41 2.83 -25.63
CA PRO A 109 -15.60 3.65 -24.72
C PRO A 109 -15.99 3.50 -23.24
N LYS A 110 -17.28 3.24 -22.96
CA LYS A 110 -17.76 3.09 -21.59
C LYS A 110 -17.34 1.73 -21.01
N ASP A 111 -17.61 0.64 -21.71
CA ASP A 111 -17.18 -0.71 -21.26
C ASP A 111 -15.66 -0.79 -21.12
N PHE A 112 -14.92 -0.20 -22.08
CA PHE A 112 -13.46 -0.08 -21.98
C PHE A 112 -13.02 0.63 -20.69
N ALA A 113 -13.61 1.78 -20.39
CA ALA A 113 -13.26 2.55 -19.21
C ALA A 113 -13.57 1.76 -17.92
N ASP A 114 -14.75 1.17 -17.82
CA ASP A 114 -15.19 0.41 -16.65
C ASP A 114 -14.32 -0.83 -16.40
N ARG A 115 -13.95 -1.58 -17.46
CA ARG A 115 -13.01 -2.72 -17.37
C ARG A 115 -11.61 -2.29 -16.96
N PHE A 116 -11.10 -1.20 -17.54
CA PHE A 116 -9.79 -0.65 -17.15
C PHE A 116 -9.78 -0.23 -15.68
N LEU A 117 -10.81 0.49 -15.21
CA LEU A 117 -10.93 0.90 -13.81
C LEU A 117 -10.92 -0.32 -12.87
N HIS A 118 -11.64 -1.39 -13.24
CA HIS A 118 -11.67 -2.63 -12.50
C HIS A 118 -10.29 -3.32 -12.46
N GLU A 119 -9.67 -3.55 -13.60
CA GLU A 119 -8.37 -4.24 -13.68
C GLU A 119 -7.27 -3.49 -12.95
N TYR A 120 -7.22 -2.17 -13.12
CA TYR A 120 -6.21 -1.33 -12.49
C TYR A 120 -6.39 -1.27 -10.97
N ALA A 121 -7.61 -1.00 -10.50
CA ALA A 121 -7.91 -0.91 -9.08
C ALA A 121 -7.81 -2.25 -8.35
N SER A 122 -8.18 -3.36 -8.98
CA SER A 122 -7.98 -4.71 -8.44
C SER A 122 -6.50 -5.05 -8.29
N SER A 123 -5.68 -4.64 -9.27
CA SER A 123 -4.25 -4.88 -9.27
C SER A 123 -3.50 -4.04 -8.21
N TYR A 124 -3.90 -2.80 -8.00
CA TYR A 124 -3.33 -1.88 -7.01
C TYR A 124 -4.30 -1.64 -5.85
N SER A 125 -4.85 -2.71 -5.29
CA SER A 125 -5.97 -2.66 -4.35
C SER A 125 -5.67 -1.95 -3.01
N GLN A 126 -4.40 -1.80 -2.64
CA GLN A 126 -3.98 -1.10 -1.43
C GLN A 126 -3.58 0.36 -1.67
N ALA A 127 -3.41 0.78 -2.93
CA ALA A 127 -3.16 2.20 -3.21
C ALA A 127 -4.35 3.06 -2.75
N PRO A 128 -4.11 4.27 -2.20
CA PRO A 128 -5.18 5.16 -1.78
C PRO A 128 -6.14 5.47 -2.93
N LEU A 129 -7.44 5.59 -2.60
CA LEU A 129 -8.46 5.89 -3.61
C LEU A 129 -8.16 7.14 -4.44
N PRO A 130 -7.71 8.27 -3.86
CA PRO A 130 -7.35 9.45 -4.62
C PRO A 130 -6.22 9.22 -5.63
N VAL A 131 -5.21 8.43 -5.26
CA VAL A 131 -4.09 8.09 -6.15
C VAL A 131 -4.58 7.29 -7.36
N LEU A 132 -5.47 6.31 -7.14
CA LEU A 132 -6.07 5.53 -8.22
C LEU A 132 -6.96 6.40 -9.11
N LEU A 133 -7.77 7.27 -8.53
CA LEU A 133 -8.62 8.21 -9.28
C LEU A 133 -7.78 9.14 -10.18
N GLY A 134 -6.69 9.70 -9.66
CA GLY A 134 -5.77 10.54 -10.44
C GLY A 134 -5.12 9.76 -11.59
N SER A 135 -4.57 8.59 -11.31
CA SER A 135 -3.89 7.75 -12.31
C SER A 135 -4.85 7.26 -13.41
N THR A 136 -6.04 6.80 -13.03
CA THR A 136 -7.02 6.26 -14.00
C THR A 136 -7.64 7.36 -14.85
N ARG A 137 -7.97 8.52 -14.26
CA ARG A 137 -8.48 9.68 -15.00
C ARG A 137 -7.48 10.15 -16.07
N THR A 138 -6.21 10.26 -15.68
CA THR A 138 -5.14 10.67 -16.59
C THR A 138 -4.94 9.64 -17.72
N PHE A 139 -4.99 8.34 -17.41
CA PHE A 139 -4.87 7.30 -18.44
C PHE A 139 -6.04 7.32 -19.43
N LEU A 140 -7.27 7.41 -18.96
CA LEU A 140 -8.45 7.49 -19.84
C LEU A 140 -8.44 8.75 -20.73
N SER A 141 -8.01 9.89 -20.19
CA SER A 141 -7.76 11.10 -20.98
C SER A 141 -6.71 10.88 -22.07
N THR A 142 -5.63 10.19 -21.74
CA THR A 142 -4.59 9.83 -22.72
C THR A 142 -5.12 8.92 -23.82
N VAL A 143 -5.90 7.89 -23.47
CA VAL A 143 -6.49 6.96 -24.46
C VAL A 143 -7.39 7.74 -25.42
N SER A 144 -8.30 8.60 -24.91
CA SER A 144 -9.17 9.42 -25.74
C SER A 144 -8.41 10.35 -26.68
N THR A 145 -7.27 10.91 -26.23
CA THR A 145 -6.43 11.79 -27.06
C THR A 145 -5.57 11.01 -28.07
N CYS A 146 -4.92 9.93 -27.64
CA CYS A 146 -4.00 9.19 -28.50
C CYS A 146 -4.72 8.38 -29.57
N CYS A 147 -5.92 7.88 -29.31
CA CYS A 147 -6.65 7.06 -30.30
C CYS A 147 -7.18 7.89 -31.48
N ILE A 148 -7.35 9.20 -31.34
CA ILE A 148 -7.68 10.10 -32.46
C ILE A 148 -6.44 10.69 -33.14
N SER A 149 -5.24 10.43 -32.61
CA SER A 149 -3.98 10.91 -33.19
C SER A 149 -3.62 10.16 -34.48
N PRO A 150 -3.00 10.83 -35.48
CA PRO A 150 -2.51 10.16 -36.69
C PRO A 150 -1.39 9.14 -36.42
N ALA A 151 -0.77 9.21 -35.24
CA ALA A 151 0.29 8.28 -34.81
C ALA A 151 0.06 7.81 -33.37
N PRO A 152 -0.93 6.93 -33.11
CA PRO A 152 -1.33 6.53 -31.75
C PRO A 152 -0.18 5.97 -30.91
N ASN A 153 0.65 5.09 -31.47
CA ASN A 153 1.77 4.47 -30.75
C ASN A 153 2.82 5.51 -30.29
N ALA A 154 3.12 6.50 -31.11
CA ALA A 154 4.03 7.58 -30.75
C ALA A 154 3.44 8.47 -29.66
N CYS A 155 2.12 8.75 -29.73
CA CYS A 155 1.39 9.46 -28.70
C CYS A 155 1.46 8.72 -27.36
N PHE A 156 1.11 7.44 -27.32
CA PHE A 156 1.19 6.63 -26.10
C PHE A 156 2.59 6.55 -25.52
N LEU A 157 3.63 6.48 -26.34
CA LEU A 157 5.01 6.46 -25.87
C LEU A 157 5.38 7.77 -25.17
N LYS A 158 5.05 8.91 -25.79
CA LYS A 158 5.26 10.23 -25.20
C LYS A 158 4.52 10.39 -23.89
N GLU A 159 3.23 10.12 -23.89
CA GLU A 159 2.37 10.23 -22.72
C GLU A 159 2.80 9.30 -21.58
N LYS A 160 3.33 8.10 -21.89
CA LYS A 160 3.87 7.18 -20.89
C LYS A 160 5.06 7.78 -20.13
N LEU A 161 5.92 8.52 -20.80
CA LEU A 161 7.04 9.22 -20.16
C LEU A 161 6.55 10.37 -19.26
N GLU A 162 5.59 11.15 -19.73
CA GLU A 162 5.01 12.26 -18.97
C GLU A 162 4.23 11.78 -17.73
N ARG A 163 3.51 10.65 -17.85
CA ARG A 163 2.74 10.03 -16.76
C ARG A 163 3.54 9.11 -15.84
N ARG A 164 4.84 8.98 -16.07
CA ARG A 164 5.70 8.08 -15.27
C ARG A 164 5.57 8.34 -13.76
N THR A 165 5.47 9.60 -13.37
CA THR A 165 5.34 10.01 -11.96
C THR A 165 4.08 9.42 -11.30
N LEU A 166 2.92 9.50 -11.96
CA LEU A 166 1.65 8.95 -11.41
C LEU A 166 1.68 7.43 -11.32
N SER A 167 2.25 6.75 -12.32
CA SER A 167 2.42 5.29 -12.30
C SER A 167 3.34 4.83 -11.17
N LEU A 168 4.44 5.56 -10.94
CA LEU A 168 5.35 5.29 -9.82
C LEU A 168 4.68 5.58 -8.47
N LEU A 169 3.93 6.67 -8.36
CA LEU A 169 3.19 7.01 -7.15
C LEU A 169 2.19 5.91 -6.78
N THR A 170 1.44 5.38 -7.76
CA THR A 170 0.53 4.25 -7.54
C THR A 170 1.27 3.01 -7.05
N LEU A 171 2.38 2.65 -7.68
CA LEU A 171 3.18 1.48 -7.32
C LEU A 171 3.75 1.61 -5.91
N ILE A 172 4.35 2.76 -5.58
CA ILE A 172 4.95 3.04 -4.27
C ILE A 172 3.87 3.03 -3.18
N SER A 173 2.77 3.73 -3.40
CA SER A 173 1.65 3.80 -2.47
C SER A 173 1.06 2.43 -2.19
N ASN A 174 0.81 1.64 -3.24
CA ASN A 174 0.30 0.27 -3.09
C ASN A 174 1.24 -0.60 -2.27
N ARG A 175 2.55 -0.49 -2.49
CA ARG A 175 3.56 -1.25 -1.74
C ARG A 175 3.56 -0.89 -0.26
N PHE A 176 3.58 0.40 0.08
CA PHE A 176 3.55 0.84 1.48
C PHE A 176 2.26 0.46 2.19
N CYS A 177 1.12 0.78 1.59
CA CYS A 177 -0.16 0.47 2.20
C CYS A 177 -0.40 -1.03 2.34
N SER A 178 0.09 -1.86 1.40
CA SER A 178 0.10 -3.32 1.55
C SER A 178 0.95 -3.77 2.73
N CYS A 179 2.11 -3.15 2.93
CA CYS A 179 3.01 -3.50 4.02
C CYS A 179 2.38 -3.18 5.38
N PHE A 180 1.79 -1.98 5.53
CA PHE A 180 1.08 -1.61 6.76
C PHE A 180 -0.14 -2.50 7.04
N ALA A 181 -0.92 -2.83 6.01
CA ALA A 181 -2.08 -3.71 6.16
C ALA A 181 -1.70 -5.14 6.58
N ALA A 182 -0.58 -5.66 6.05
CA ALA A 182 -0.14 -7.03 6.30
C ALA A 182 0.64 -7.21 7.61
N GLN A 183 1.43 -6.22 8.00
CA GLN A 183 2.42 -6.35 9.08
C GLN A 183 2.13 -5.47 10.30
N GLY A 184 1.23 -4.50 10.17
CA GLY A 184 1.06 -3.43 11.15
C GLY A 184 2.17 -2.36 11.05
N LYS A 185 1.94 -1.22 11.71
CA LYS A 185 2.81 -0.05 11.63
C LYS A 185 4.23 -0.33 12.14
N ASP A 186 4.36 -0.93 13.31
CA ASP A 186 5.66 -1.10 13.98
C ASP A 186 6.59 -2.02 13.19
N LYS A 187 6.10 -3.18 12.74
CA LYS A 187 6.88 -4.11 11.93
C LYS A 187 7.21 -3.53 10.55
N ALA A 188 6.27 -2.80 9.94
CA ALA A 188 6.52 -2.11 8.67
C ALA A 188 7.59 -1.01 8.82
N THR A 189 7.57 -0.26 9.92
CA THR A 189 8.60 0.73 10.27
C THR A 189 9.97 0.07 10.41
N PHE A 190 10.05 -1.05 11.15
CA PHE A 190 11.29 -1.80 11.28
C PHE A 190 11.78 -2.35 9.93
N SER A 191 10.89 -2.92 9.11
CA SER A 191 11.27 -3.44 7.78
C SER A 191 11.85 -2.35 6.89
N TYR A 192 11.29 -1.14 6.95
CA TYR A 192 11.81 0.01 6.22
C TYR A 192 13.16 0.48 6.77
N LEU A 193 13.31 0.55 8.09
CA LEU A 193 14.57 0.90 8.76
C LEU A 193 15.69 -0.10 8.40
N ALA A 194 15.39 -1.40 8.41
CA ALA A 194 16.33 -2.44 8.04
C ALA A 194 16.77 -2.32 6.57
N ALA A 195 15.84 -2.02 5.66
CA ALA A 195 16.15 -1.78 4.26
C ALA A 195 17.05 -0.55 4.06
N LEU A 196 16.83 0.53 4.82
CA LEU A 196 17.71 1.71 4.83
C LEU A 196 19.09 1.35 5.37
N ALA A 197 19.17 0.59 6.46
CA ALA A 197 20.42 0.12 7.04
C ALA A 197 21.28 -0.69 6.06
N GLN A 198 20.65 -1.57 5.28
CA GLN A 198 21.33 -2.38 4.26
C GLN A 198 21.77 -1.56 3.04
N LYS A 199 21.07 -0.49 2.70
CA LYS A 199 21.42 0.39 1.57
C LYS A 199 22.45 1.43 1.93
N ALA A 200 22.41 1.94 3.17
CA ALA A 200 23.31 2.95 3.69
C ALA A 200 23.96 2.50 5.02
N PRO A 201 24.77 1.43 5.05
CA PRO A 201 25.29 0.83 6.27
C PRO A 201 26.28 1.73 7.03
N GLY A 202 26.76 2.78 6.40
CA GLY A 202 27.58 3.81 7.06
C GLY A 202 26.79 4.79 7.94
N ALA A 203 25.46 4.83 7.82
CA ALA A 203 24.62 5.68 8.66
C ALA A 203 24.30 5.01 9.99
N SER A 204 24.16 5.81 11.05
CA SER A 204 23.84 5.34 12.40
C SER A 204 22.34 5.09 12.61
N PHE A 205 22.00 4.40 13.69
CA PHE A 205 20.60 4.21 14.11
C PHE A 205 19.90 5.55 14.35
N GLU A 206 20.58 6.49 14.97
CA GLU A 206 20.07 7.83 15.28
C GLU A 206 19.76 8.66 14.04
N GLU A 207 20.44 8.38 12.93
CA GLU A 207 20.21 9.05 11.65
C GLU A 207 19.06 8.41 10.86
N LEU A 208 18.94 7.08 10.87
CA LEU A 208 17.97 6.36 10.04
C LEU A 208 16.64 6.10 10.74
N SER A 209 16.61 5.90 12.08
CA SER A 209 15.37 5.65 12.83
C SER A 209 14.34 6.78 12.66
N PRO A 210 14.72 8.08 12.78
CA PRO A 210 13.78 9.18 12.56
C PRO A 210 13.21 9.21 11.12
N LEU A 211 14.00 8.82 10.11
CA LEU A 211 13.53 8.74 8.72
C LEU A 211 12.51 7.62 8.54
N ALA A 212 12.73 6.47 9.18
CA ALA A 212 11.78 5.36 9.11
C ALA A 212 10.48 5.67 9.87
N GLU A 213 10.56 6.31 11.02
CA GLU A 213 9.42 6.74 11.82
C GLU A 213 8.60 7.81 11.08
N ASP A 214 9.25 8.81 10.48
CA ASP A 214 8.61 9.83 9.66
C ASP A 214 7.88 9.23 8.46
N ALA A 215 8.52 8.31 7.73
CA ALA A 215 7.88 7.60 6.62
C ALA A 215 6.65 6.80 7.07
N ALA A 216 6.77 6.06 8.17
CA ALA A 216 5.67 5.26 8.70
C ALA A 216 4.49 6.13 9.16
N GLU A 217 4.75 7.26 9.81
CA GLU A 217 3.71 8.21 10.23
C GLU A 217 3.00 8.83 9.04
N ALA A 218 3.78 9.38 8.10
CA ALA A 218 3.26 10.07 6.93
C ALA A 218 2.46 9.15 6.02
N PHE A 219 3.03 7.99 5.65
CA PHE A 219 2.41 7.11 4.67
C PHE A 219 1.23 6.31 5.24
N SER A 220 1.29 5.88 6.51
CA SER A 220 0.15 5.20 7.13
C SER A 220 -1.09 6.08 7.17
N ARG A 221 -0.91 7.38 7.45
CA ARG A 221 -1.99 8.37 7.42
C ARG A 221 -2.58 8.54 6.02
N CYS A 222 -1.74 8.55 4.98
CA CYS A 222 -2.18 8.72 3.60
C CYS A 222 -2.86 7.46 3.00
N CYS A 223 -2.64 6.27 3.55
CA CYS A 223 -3.26 5.04 3.05
C CYS A 223 -4.80 5.07 3.14
N ASP A 224 -5.33 5.73 4.17
CA ASP A 224 -6.77 5.86 4.39
C ASP A 224 -7.30 7.29 4.17
N SER A 225 -6.43 8.22 3.72
CA SER A 225 -6.80 9.61 3.46
C SER A 225 -7.60 9.74 2.16
N GLU A 226 -8.60 10.62 2.17
CA GLU A 226 -9.34 11.05 0.99
C GLU A 226 -8.72 12.28 0.29
N ALA A 227 -7.67 12.88 0.87
CA ALA A 227 -6.97 14.02 0.30
C ALA A 227 -6.20 13.61 -0.97
N GLU A 228 -6.45 14.31 -2.09
CA GLU A 228 -5.94 13.95 -3.42
C GLU A 228 -4.41 13.98 -3.50
N ASP A 229 -3.76 14.87 -2.76
CA ASP A 229 -2.32 15.12 -2.80
C ASP A 229 -1.54 14.53 -1.62
N CYS A 230 -2.22 13.89 -0.65
CA CYS A 230 -1.59 13.40 0.58
C CYS A 230 -0.34 12.56 0.30
N MET A 231 -0.47 11.49 -0.46
CA MET A 231 0.65 10.59 -0.73
C MET A 231 1.78 11.24 -1.53
N GLN A 232 1.44 12.06 -2.53
CA GLN A 232 2.43 12.76 -3.33
C GLN A 232 3.23 13.77 -2.51
N LYS A 233 2.56 14.54 -1.67
CA LYS A 233 3.16 15.54 -0.80
C LYS A 233 4.07 14.88 0.23
N GLU A 234 3.55 13.96 1.01
CA GLU A 234 4.30 13.27 2.07
C GLU A 234 5.52 12.51 1.52
N LEU A 235 5.34 11.83 0.37
CA LEU A 235 6.45 11.13 -0.29
C LEU A 235 7.52 12.10 -0.78
N SER A 236 7.12 13.25 -1.31
CA SER A 236 8.08 14.29 -1.76
C SER A 236 8.86 14.87 -0.58
N GLU A 237 8.20 15.18 0.52
CA GLU A 237 8.84 15.69 1.75
C GLU A 237 9.78 14.65 2.36
N HIS A 238 9.34 13.39 2.46
CA HIS A 238 10.18 12.30 2.94
C HIS A 238 11.41 12.09 2.06
N THR A 239 11.24 12.13 0.73
CA THR A 239 12.37 12.01 -0.22
C THR A 239 13.39 13.12 0.00
N ALA A 240 12.95 14.36 0.19
CA ALA A 240 13.86 15.48 0.48
C ALA A 240 14.65 15.27 1.78
N LYS A 241 14.00 14.76 2.85
CA LYS A 241 14.66 14.42 4.12
C LYS A 241 15.69 13.30 3.93
N ALA A 242 15.33 12.22 3.24
CA ALA A 242 16.22 11.10 2.98
C ALA A 242 17.43 11.52 2.13
N CYS A 243 17.21 12.30 1.08
CA CYS A 243 18.27 12.85 0.24
C CYS A 243 19.20 13.76 1.05
N GLY A 244 18.65 14.67 1.85
CA GLY A 244 19.44 15.57 2.70
C GLY A 244 20.33 14.83 3.72
N ALA A 245 19.82 13.75 4.30
CA ALA A 245 20.54 12.97 5.29
C ALA A 245 21.63 12.05 4.70
N LEU A 246 21.41 11.49 3.50
CA LEU A 246 22.20 10.37 2.99
C LEU A 246 23.07 10.68 1.78
N SER A 247 22.79 11.72 0.98
CA SER A 247 23.55 12.03 -0.24
C SER A 247 25.04 12.31 0.00
N ALA A 248 25.37 12.93 1.11
CA ALA A 248 26.77 13.20 1.45
C ALA A 248 27.56 11.94 1.86
N ARG A 249 26.86 10.84 2.16
CA ARG A 249 27.46 9.60 2.66
C ARG A 249 27.57 8.50 1.61
N ASP A 250 26.71 8.51 0.62
CA ASP A 250 26.65 7.49 -0.42
C ASP A 250 26.37 8.12 -1.80
N GLY A 251 27.37 8.04 -2.68
CA GLY A 251 27.27 8.58 -4.05
C GLY A 251 26.08 8.01 -4.84
N ARG A 252 25.69 6.74 -4.60
CA ARG A 252 24.52 6.13 -5.24
C ARG A 252 23.22 6.81 -4.82
N VAL A 253 23.13 7.23 -3.55
CA VAL A 253 22.01 8.03 -3.03
C VAL A 253 22.05 9.42 -3.66
N ALA A 254 23.23 10.06 -3.72
CA ALA A 254 23.39 11.35 -4.37
C ALA A 254 22.92 11.32 -5.84
N ASP A 255 23.32 10.30 -6.60
CA ASP A 255 22.89 10.09 -8.00
C ASP A 255 21.36 9.95 -8.11
N CYS A 256 20.71 9.23 -7.19
CA CYS A 256 19.26 9.13 -7.16
C CYS A 256 18.57 10.47 -6.82
N CYS A 257 19.21 11.32 -6.02
CA CYS A 257 18.68 12.58 -5.52
C CYS A 257 18.94 13.78 -6.44
N ASP A 258 19.77 13.61 -7.49
CA ASP A 258 20.09 14.68 -8.44
C ASP A 258 18.93 15.03 -9.39
N GLY A 259 17.91 14.18 -9.47
CA GLY A 259 16.72 14.39 -10.29
C GLY A 259 15.80 15.47 -9.70
N GLN A 260 15.03 16.16 -10.55
CA GLN A 260 14.11 17.21 -10.15
C GLN A 260 12.74 16.67 -9.66
N ASN A 261 12.44 15.39 -9.89
CA ASN A 261 11.17 14.79 -9.54
C ASN A 261 11.31 13.91 -8.28
N PRO A 262 10.79 14.32 -7.13
CA PRO A 262 10.93 13.58 -5.88
C PRO A 262 10.39 12.16 -5.92
N ILE A 263 9.31 11.90 -6.66
CA ILE A 263 8.71 10.57 -6.78
C ILE A 263 9.65 9.62 -7.56
N GLN A 264 10.27 10.13 -8.62
CA GLN A 264 11.26 9.35 -9.38
C GLN A 264 12.55 9.14 -8.57
N ASN A 265 13.00 10.15 -7.83
CA ASN A 265 14.14 10.05 -6.93
C ASN A 265 13.89 8.97 -5.87
N TYR A 266 12.71 8.98 -5.24
CA TYR A 266 12.34 7.97 -4.26
C TYR A 266 12.30 6.56 -4.87
N PHE A 267 11.75 6.40 -6.07
CA PHE A 267 11.75 5.12 -6.77
C PHE A 267 13.17 4.63 -7.04
N CYS A 268 14.08 5.53 -7.42
CA CYS A 268 15.50 5.23 -7.56
C CYS A 268 16.10 4.72 -6.24
N LEU A 269 15.85 5.43 -5.12
CA LEU A 269 16.30 5.03 -3.78
C LEU A 269 15.77 3.64 -3.39
N LEU A 270 14.49 3.36 -3.67
CA LEU A 270 13.90 2.03 -3.43
C LEU A 270 14.57 0.94 -4.25
N ALA A 271 14.96 1.23 -5.48
CA ALA A 271 15.57 0.29 -6.41
C ALA A 271 17.07 0.05 -6.15
N LEU A 272 17.73 0.87 -5.33
CA LEU A 272 19.13 0.67 -4.96
C LEU A 272 19.31 -0.73 -4.35
N PRO A 273 20.31 -1.50 -4.81
CA PRO A 273 20.68 -2.75 -4.17
C PRO A 273 21.30 -2.49 -2.79
N PRO A 274 21.30 -3.48 -1.90
CA PRO A 274 22.09 -3.42 -0.67
C PRO A 274 23.55 -3.03 -0.96
N ALA A 275 24.14 -2.25 -0.07
CA ALA A 275 25.56 -1.89 -0.17
C ALA A 275 26.44 -3.07 0.23
N PRO A 276 27.72 -3.09 -0.17
CA PRO A 276 28.71 -4.00 0.40
C PRO A 276 28.72 -3.89 1.93
N ALA A 277 28.85 -5.03 2.59
CA ALA A 277 28.90 -5.07 4.06
C ALA A 277 30.14 -4.29 4.56
N PRO A 278 29.97 -3.33 5.48
CA PRO A 278 31.10 -2.58 6.03
C PRO A 278 31.88 -3.42 7.04
N GLU A 279 33.15 -3.11 7.21
CA GLU A 279 33.94 -3.64 8.32
C GLU A 279 33.60 -2.86 9.60
N LEU A 280 32.67 -3.38 10.39
CA LEU A 280 32.27 -2.79 11.66
C LEU A 280 32.53 -3.79 12.81
N PRO A 281 32.81 -3.30 14.03
CA PRO A 281 32.86 -4.14 15.22
C PRO A 281 31.58 -4.94 15.40
N GLU A 282 31.64 -6.05 16.11
CA GLU A 282 30.49 -6.90 16.38
C GLU A 282 29.35 -6.11 17.06
N ALA A 283 28.11 -6.40 16.69
CA ALA A 283 26.95 -5.74 17.25
C ALA A 283 26.78 -6.12 18.73
N GLN A 284 26.64 -5.11 19.59
CA GLN A 284 26.43 -5.35 21.02
C GLN A 284 24.97 -5.74 21.29
N LYS A 285 24.79 -6.93 21.87
CA LYS A 285 23.48 -7.41 22.33
C LYS A 285 23.01 -6.53 23.51
N PRO A 286 21.73 -6.15 23.60
CA PRO A 286 21.22 -5.48 24.78
C PRO A 286 21.34 -6.42 26.02
N THR A 287 21.59 -5.83 27.19
CA THR A 287 21.55 -6.59 28.45
C THR A 287 20.10 -6.97 28.78
N ASN A 288 19.91 -7.98 29.65
CA ASN A 288 18.58 -8.38 30.08
C ASN A 288 17.80 -7.23 30.73
N GLU A 289 18.46 -6.36 31.47
CA GLU A 289 17.90 -5.16 32.06
C GLU A 289 17.45 -4.17 30.98
N GLN A 290 18.28 -3.91 29.98
CA GLN A 290 17.92 -3.07 28.83
C GLN A 290 16.76 -3.64 28.02
N ALA A 291 16.76 -4.95 27.79
CA ALA A 291 15.69 -5.61 27.02
C ALA A 291 14.31 -5.50 27.66
N CYS A 292 14.23 -5.44 29.00
CA CYS A 292 12.98 -5.34 29.75
C CYS A 292 12.72 -3.92 30.32
N SER A 293 13.53 -2.94 29.98
CA SER A 293 13.27 -1.53 30.34
C SER A 293 12.11 -0.94 29.54
N GLU A 294 11.66 0.25 29.91
CA GLU A 294 10.65 1.02 29.15
C GLU A 294 11.07 1.23 27.70
N GLU A 295 12.37 1.40 27.44
CA GLU A 295 12.95 1.52 26.10
C GLU A 295 13.35 0.17 25.46
N GLY A 296 12.99 -0.93 26.07
CA GLY A 296 13.44 -2.27 25.64
C GLY A 296 13.10 -2.62 24.20
N ALA A 297 11.95 -2.14 23.68
CA ALA A 297 11.61 -2.28 22.26
C ALA A 297 12.61 -1.56 21.36
N ARG A 298 13.04 -0.35 21.75
CA ARG A 298 14.02 0.46 21.02
C ARG A 298 15.42 -0.17 21.06
N HIS A 299 15.82 -0.74 22.19
CA HIS A 299 17.10 -1.46 22.31
C HIS A 299 17.13 -2.71 21.40
N ALA A 300 16.02 -3.48 21.36
CA ALA A 300 15.91 -4.63 20.47
C ALA A 300 15.93 -4.19 18.98
N THR A 301 15.19 -3.14 18.62
CA THR A 301 15.17 -2.57 17.26
C THR A 301 16.55 -2.08 16.84
N ARG A 302 17.27 -1.38 17.73
CA ARG A 302 18.65 -0.95 17.49
C ARG A 302 19.58 -2.13 17.23
N TYR A 303 19.50 -3.16 18.02
CA TYR A 303 20.34 -4.37 17.83
C TYR A 303 20.07 -5.02 16.46
N LEU A 304 18.82 -5.19 16.08
CA LEU A 304 18.45 -5.74 14.78
C LEU A 304 18.85 -4.82 13.61
N PHE A 305 18.78 -3.52 13.79
CA PHE A 305 19.35 -2.53 12.85
C PHE A 305 20.86 -2.74 12.69
N GLU A 306 21.59 -2.89 13.80
CA GLU A 306 23.03 -3.11 13.79
C GLU A 306 23.40 -4.45 13.08
N LEU A 307 22.56 -5.48 13.20
CA LEU A 307 22.71 -6.72 12.42
C LEU A 307 22.45 -6.50 10.93
N ALA A 308 21.37 -5.78 10.59
CA ALA A 308 20.99 -5.52 9.20
C ALA A 308 22.08 -4.75 8.43
N ARG A 309 22.69 -3.72 9.03
CA ARG A 309 23.74 -2.95 8.36
C ARG A 309 25.10 -3.68 8.25
N ARG A 310 25.35 -4.67 9.10
CA ARG A 310 26.56 -5.54 9.02
C ARG A 310 26.38 -6.69 8.06
N HIS A 311 25.17 -7.13 7.88
CA HIS A 311 24.80 -8.29 7.05
C HIS A 311 23.82 -7.86 5.95
N THR A 312 24.30 -7.00 5.05
CA THR A 312 23.47 -6.34 4.03
C THR A 312 22.80 -7.30 3.04
N SER A 313 23.25 -8.54 2.95
CA SER A 313 22.68 -9.59 2.10
C SER A 313 21.58 -10.42 2.77
N VAL A 314 21.30 -10.18 4.05
CA VAL A 314 20.25 -10.93 4.77
C VAL A 314 18.87 -10.56 4.19
N PRO A 315 18.03 -11.56 3.82
CA PRO A 315 16.71 -11.28 3.28
C PRO A 315 15.78 -10.55 4.29
N ASP A 316 14.99 -9.63 3.80
CA ASP A 316 13.99 -8.87 4.59
C ASP A 316 13.06 -9.79 5.38
N ALA A 317 12.67 -10.94 4.79
CA ALA A 317 11.82 -11.94 5.44
C ALA A 317 12.47 -12.53 6.71
N LEU A 318 13.79 -12.71 6.73
CA LEU A 318 14.50 -13.20 7.91
C LEU A 318 14.58 -12.11 8.97
N LEU A 319 14.91 -10.89 8.60
CA LEU A 319 14.93 -9.73 9.51
C LEU A 319 13.56 -9.51 10.16
N GLY A 320 12.48 -9.62 9.35
CA GLY A 320 11.11 -9.53 9.87
C GLY A 320 10.77 -10.65 10.88
N LYS A 321 11.24 -11.88 10.66
CA LYS A 321 11.06 -12.98 11.64
C LYS A 321 11.87 -12.76 12.92
N LEU A 322 13.09 -12.24 12.81
CA LEU A 322 13.92 -11.90 13.98
C LEU A 322 13.25 -10.78 14.80
N TYR A 323 12.66 -9.78 14.13
CA TYR A 323 11.90 -8.74 14.80
C TYR A 323 10.71 -9.32 15.58
N GLU A 324 9.87 -10.16 14.95
CA GLU A 324 8.74 -10.82 15.61
C GLU A 324 9.20 -11.70 16.79
N ALA A 325 10.24 -12.48 16.60
CA ALA A 325 10.79 -13.31 17.66
C ALA A 325 11.28 -12.48 18.85
N SER A 326 11.96 -11.35 18.59
CA SER A 326 12.42 -10.45 19.65
C SER A 326 11.28 -9.83 20.44
N GLN A 327 10.19 -9.40 19.77
CA GLN A 327 9.02 -8.87 20.44
C GLN A 327 8.32 -9.93 21.30
N LYS A 328 8.13 -11.14 20.74
CA LYS A 328 7.52 -12.26 21.46
C LYS A 328 8.31 -12.66 22.71
N VAL A 329 9.63 -12.76 22.60
CA VAL A 329 10.50 -13.09 23.74
C VAL A 329 10.37 -12.03 24.84
N ARG A 330 10.31 -10.74 24.50
CA ARG A 330 10.12 -9.67 25.47
C ARG A 330 8.73 -9.74 26.13
N GLU A 331 7.68 -9.95 25.36
CA GLU A 331 6.30 -10.09 25.87
C GLU A 331 6.16 -11.28 26.85
N GLU A 332 6.87 -12.37 26.59
CA GLU A 332 6.86 -13.58 27.44
C GLU A 332 7.75 -13.40 28.69
N CYS A 333 8.93 -12.84 28.53
CA CYS A 333 9.96 -12.85 29.57
C CYS A 333 9.92 -11.62 30.50
N CYS A 334 9.63 -10.43 29.98
CA CYS A 334 9.70 -9.23 30.81
C CYS A 334 8.66 -9.14 31.94
N PRO A 335 7.44 -9.68 31.81
CA PRO A 335 6.50 -9.77 32.93
C PRO A 335 6.74 -10.96 33.85
N ALA A 336 7.70 -11.85 33.56
CA ALA A 336 7.98 -13.03 34.37
C ALA A 336 8.60 -12.68 35.73
N GLY A 337 8.48 -13.55 36.72
CA GLY A 337 9.03 -13.35 38.06
C GLY A 337 10.57 -13.24 38.08
N ASP A 338 11.26 -13.86 37.13
CA ASP A 338 12.70 -13.72 36.85
C ASP A 338 12.89 -13.49 35.35
N PRO A 339 12.88 -12.23 34.88
CA PRO A 339 13.06 -11.90 33.47
C PRO A 339 14.44 -12.35 32.93
N SER A 340 15.50 -12.27 33.75
CA SER A 340 16.85 -12.63 33.29
C SER A 340 16.98 -14.12 33.02
N ALA A 341 16.51 -14.98 33.92
CA ALA A 341 16.51 -16.40 33.70
C ALA A 341 15.67 -16.83 32.48
N CYS A 342 14.54 -16.14 32.21
CA CYS A 342 13.73 -16.36 31.03
C CYS A 342 14.48 -15.97 29.73
N LEU A 343 15.10 -14.78 29.70
CA LEU A 343 15.83 -14.29 28.53
C LEU A 343 17.07 -15.11 28.20
N ASP A 344 17.80 -15.58 29.22
CA ASP A 344 18.99 -16.41 29.04
C ASP A 344 18.66 -17.80 28.48
N GLY A 345 17.41 -18.27 28.67
CA GLY A 345 16.91 -19.56 28.15
C GLY A 345 16.33 -19.51 26.74
N LYS A 346 16.22 -18.33 26.12
CA LYS A 346 15.64 -18.14 24.77
C LYS A 346 16.70 -17.76 23.74
#